data_fb1ce95104a96af796e6937ae068d41f
#
_entry.id   fb1ce95104a96af796e6937ae068d41f
#
_cell.length_a   1.000
_cell.length_b   1.000
_cell.length_c   1.000
_cell.angle_alpha   90.00
_cell.angle_beta   90.00
_cell.angle_gamma   90.00
#
_symmetry.space_group_name_H-M   'P 1'
#
loop_
_entity.id
_entity.type
_entity.pdbx_description
1 polymer ?
#
loop_
_entity_poly.entity_id
_entity_poly.type
_entity_poly.pdbx_seq_one_letter_code
_entity_poly.pdbx_strand_id
1 'polypeptide(L)'
;METIRAFCKRKNIEVSAKRYGIDALGAMAQGLFCSLLIGTIIKTLGDQLGVPFLTDIGKYAMSVSGPAMAVAIGYALRADPMVLFSLAAVGWAANAEGGAGGPLAVLVIAIAAAECGKAVSKETKIDILVTPAVTILVGVALAKWIAPPIGTAASAFGIVIDNATKLQPFWMGIAVSVLVGVALTLPISSAAICSVLGLTGLAGGAAVAGCCAQMVGFAVMSFKENRWGGLVSQGLGTSMLQMPNIVRNPRVWIAPTAASAVTGPIATCVFKLEMNGAPINSGMGTCGLCGPIGVWTGWVSPSEEAVAKGAAALAPTGFDWLGLILIAVVLPALLAPLFNAVCRRLGWVKDGDLTLG
;
A
#
# COMPACT_ATOMS: atom_id res chain seq x y z
N MET A 1 35.23 2.84 30.27
CA MET A 1 34.24 1.99 29.56
C MET A 1 33.03 2.86 29.23
N GLU A 2 32.75 3.09 27.97
CA GLU A 2 31.58 3.86 27.55
C GLU A 2 30.31 3.10 27.99
N THR A 3 29.37 3.77 28.64
CA THR A 3 28.10 3.13 29.00
C THR A 3 27.30 2.83 27.72
N ILE A 4 26.54 1.72 27.66
CA ILE A 4 25.68 1.35 26.52
C ILE A 4 24.81 2.53 26.10
N ARG A 5 24.33 3.32 27.06
CA ARG A 5 23.50 4.50 26.80
C ARG A 5 24.26 5.62 26.09
N ALA A 6 25.54 5.86 26.44
CA ALA A 6 26.40 6.83 25.76
C ALA A 6 26.71 6.37 24.33
N PHE A 7 26.99 5.09 24.13
CA PHE A 7 27.24 4.46 22.84
C PHE A 7 26.01 4.62 21.93
N CYS A 8 24.81 4.21 22.36
CA CYS A 8 23.58 4.35 21.58
C CYS A 8 23.31 5.81 21.19
N LYS A 9 23.52 6.75 22.12
CA LYS A 9 23.37 8.18 21.87
C LYS A 9 24.36 8.68 20.80
N ARG A 10 25.64 8.27 20.89
CA ARG A 10 26.68 8.61 19.90
C ARG A 10 26.35 8.07 18.51
N LYS A 11 25.79 6.85 18.43
CA LYS A 11 25.37 6.18 17.19
C LYS A 11 23.98 6.59 16.70
N ASN A 12 23.33 7.50 17.39
CA ASN A 12 21.95 7.89 17.09
C ASN A 12 20.99 6.69 17.04
N ILE A 13 21.24 5.67 17.86
CA ILE A 13 20.38 4.51 18.05
C ILE A 13 19.38 4.84 19.16
N GLU A 14 18.13 5.01 18.79
CA GLU A 14 17.05 5.37 19.72
C GLU A 14 15.87 4.45 19.48
N VAL A 15 15.67 3.51 20.39
CA VAL A 15 14.54 2.57 20.35
C VAL A 15 13.31 3.28 20.87
N SER A 16 12.45 3.76 19.98
CA SER A 16 11.19 4.38 20.36
C SER A 16 10.06 4.01 19.40
N ALA A 17 8.86 3.87 19.96
CA ALA A 17 7.65 3.60 19.16
C ALA A 17 7.37 4.72 18.15
N LYS A 18 7.70 5.98 18.48
CA LYS A 18 7.57 7.10 17.55
C LYS A 18 8.51 6.91 16.35
N ARG A 19 9.79 6.64 16.61
CA ARG A 19 10.83 6.54 15.56
C ARG A 19 10.58 5.37 14.62
N TYR A 20 10.23 4.20 15.15
CA TYR A 20 10.03 3.00 14.34
C TYR A 20 8.60 2.86 13.82
N GLY A 21 7.59 3.19 14.62
CA GLY A 21 6.18 3.04 14.26
C GLY A 21 5.58 4.25 13.52
N ILE A 22 6.26 5.39 13.50
CA ILE A 22 5.74 6.60 12.85
C ILE A 22 6.72 7.10 11.79
N ASP A 23 7.94 7.47 12.20
CA ASP A 23 8.88 8.13 11.29
C ASP A 23 9.39 7.14 10.22
N ALA A 24 9.81 5.92 10.60
CA ALA A 24 10.25 4.89 9.67
C ALA A 24 9.11 4.41 8.76
N LEU A 25 7.89 4.23 9.31
CA LEU A 25 6.72 3.82 8.53
C LEU A 25 6.30 4.89 7.52
N GLY A 26 6.33 6.17 7.91
CA GLY A 26 6.09 7.29 7.00
C GLY A 26 7.12 7.36 5.87
N ALA A 27 8.40 7.22 6.21
CA ALA A 27 9.48 7.19 5.21
C ALA A 27 9.34 5.99 4.26
N MET A 28 8.99 4.81 4.78
CA MET A 28 8.70 3.64 3.95
C MET A 28 7.60 3.93 2.93
N ALA A 29 6.51 4.55 3.37
CA ALA A 29 5.40 4.91 2.48
C ALA A 29 5.84 5.90 1.38
N GLN A 30 6.73 6.86 1.69
CA GLN A 30 7.32 7.76 0.71
C GLN A 30 8.22 7.01 -0.28
N GLY A 31 9.06 6.09 0.19
CA GLY A 31 9.89 5.24 -0.67
C GLY A 31 9.06 4.39 -1.63
N LEU A 32 7.97 3.80 -1.12
CA LEU A 32 7.01 3.05 -1.92
C LEU A 32 6.32 3.95 -2.97
N PHE A 33 5.93 5.16 -2.58
CA PHE A 33 5.32 6.13 -3.47
C PHE A 33 6.24 6.49 -4.64
N CYS A 34 7.49 6.86 -4.36
CA CYS A 34 8.45 7.30 -5.37
C CYS A 34 8.87 6.19 -6.35
N SER A 35 8.65 4.93 -6.01
CA SER A 35 9.05 3.77 -6.83
C SER A 35 7.86 3.01 -7.39
N LEU A 36 7.20 2.19 -6.56
CA LEU A 36 6.11 1.32 -7.00
C LEU A 36 4.94 2.12 -7.58
N LEU A 37 4.50 3.18 -6.90
CA LEU A 37 3.27 3.87 -7.28
C LEU A 37 3.48 4.74 -8.52
N ILE A 38 4.55 5.54 -8.56
CA ILE A 38 4.90 6.33 -9.75
C ILE A 38 5.21 5.38 -10.92
N GLY A 39 5.92 4.28 -10.66
CA GLY A 39 6.19 3.24 -11.67
C GLY A 39 4.91 2.63 -12.23
N THR A 40 3.93 2.34 -11.38
CA THR A 40 2.62 1.82 -11.80
C THR A 40 1.86 2.83 -12.65
N ILE A 41 1.84 4.11 -12.27
CA ILE A 41 1.20 5.18 -13.05
C ILE A 41 1.82 5.28 -14.45
N ILE A 42 3.15 5.33 -14.53
CA ILE A 42 3.88 5.44 -15.81
C ILE A 42 3.62 4.19 -16.66
N LYS A 43 3.70 2.99 -16.06
CA LYS A 43 3.45 1.72 -16.74
C LYS A 43 2.03 1.68 -17.30
N THR A 44 1.03 2.00 -16.48
CA THR A 44 -0.38 2.00 -16.90
C THR A 44 -0.61 2.98 -18.04
N LEU A 45 -0.02 4.17 -17.98
CA LEU A 45 -0.09 5.14 -19.07
C LEU A 45 0.55 4.58 -20.35
N GLY A 46 1.72 3.94 -20.25
CA GLY A 46 2.39 3.29 -21.36
C GLY A 46 1.57 2.18 -22.00
N ASP A 47 0.96 1.34 -21.19
CA ASP A 47 0.09 0.23 -21.62
C ASP A 47 -1.17 0.78 -22.35
N GLN A 48 -1.81 1.83 -21.81
CA GLN A 48 -3.02 2.41 -22.40
C GLN A 48 -2.75 3.22 -23.68
N LEU A 49 -1.59 3.88 -23.79
CA LEU A 49 -1.19 4.63 -24.98
C LEU A 49 -0.48 3.77 -26.04
N GLY A 50 -0.21 2.51 -25.72
CA GLY A 50 0.58 1.63 -26.60
C GLY A 50 2.02 2.09 -26.79
N VAL A 51 2.64 2.72 -25.76
CA VAL A 51 4.01 3.23 -25.78
C VAL A 51 4.91 2.33 -24.94
N PRO A 52 5.60 1.33 -25.54
CA PRO A 52 6.43 0.35 -24.82
C PRO A 52 7.52 0.99 -23.96
N PHE A 53 8.09 2.10 -24.40
CA PHE A 53 9.10 2.85 -23.65
C PHE A 53 8.61 3.30 -22.26
N LEU A 54 7.40 3.80 -22.14
CA LEU A 54 6.81 4.18 -20.85
C LEU A 54 6.52 2.96 -19.99
N THR A 55 6.03 1.88 -20.61
CA THR A 55 5.80 0.60 -19.92
C THR A 55 7.11 0.08 -19.29
N ASP A 56 8.21 0.14 -20.00
CA ASP A 56 9.51 -0.34 -19.49
C ASP A 56 10.09 0.59 -18.41
N ILE A 57 9.98 1.91 -18.54
CA ILE A 57 10.33 2.85 -17.45
C ILE A 57 9.55 2.52 -16.18
N GLY A 58 8.25 2.30 -16.31
CA GLY A 58 7.41 1.92 -15.18
C GLY A 58 7.86 0.63 -14.50
N LYS A 59 8.19 -0.41 -15.27
CA LYS A 59 8.75 -1.68 -14.76
C LYS A 59 10.05 -1.48 -13.97
N TYR A 60 10.98 -0.68 -14.49
CA TYR A 60 12.23 -0.37 -13.78
C TYR A 60 11.96 0.33 -12.44
N ALA A 61 11.10 1.34 -12.43
CA ALA A 61 10.74 2.03 -11.21
C ALA A 61 10.10 1.09 -10.17
N MET A 62 9.19 0.21 -10.61
CA MET A 62 8.54 -0.77 -9.74
C MET A 62 9.52 -1.81 -9.17
N SER A 63 10.52 -2.24 -9.95
CA SER A 63 11.48 -3.26 -9.55
C SER A 63 12.37 -2.85 -8.37
N VAL A 64 12.56 -1.56 -8.15
CA VAL A 64 13.37 -1.02 -7.04
C VAL A 64 12.56 -0.60 -5.83
N SER A 65 11.31 -1.04 -5.71
CA SER A 65 10.43 -0.65 -4.60
C SER A 65 10.98 -1.06 -3.23
N GLY A 66 11.49 -2.29 -3.08
CA GLY A 66 12.15 -2.75 -1.86
C GLY A 66 13.35 -1.89 -1.47
N PRO A 67 14.33 -1.71 -2.36
CA PRO A 67 15.44 -0.77 -2.17
C PRO A 67 15.00 0.64 -1.77
N ALA A 68 14.04 1.22 -2.48
CA ALA A 68 13.57 2.58 -2.21
C ALA A 68 12.95 2.72 -0.80
N MET A 69 12.13 1.75 -0.39
CA MET A 69 11.59 1.70 0.96
C MET A 69 12.68 1.62 2.03
N ALA A 70 13.65 0.71 1.87
CA ALA A 70 14.70 0.49 2.86
C ALA A 70 15.64 1.71 2.97
N VAL A 71 16.00 2.34 1.85
CA VAL A 71 16.81 3.56 1.84
C VAL A 71 16.05 4.71 2.51
N ALA A 72 14.76 4.88 2.24
CA ALA A 72 13.94 5.89 2.88
C ALA A 72 13.86 5.69 4.41
N ILE A 73 13.68 4.44 4.87
CA ILE A 73 13.73 4.09 6.30
C ILE A 73 15.08 4.46 6.91
N GLY A 74 16.19 4.07 6.28
CA GLY A 74 17.54 4.40 6.73
C GLY A 74 17.76 5.91 6.84
N TYR A 75 17.25 6.68 5.87
CA TYR A 75 17.30 8.13 5.88
C TYR A 75 16.55 8.73 7.07
N ALA A 76 15.33 8.28 7.33
CA ALA A 76 14.55 8.71 8.50
C ALA A 76 15.21 8.34 9.83
N LEU A 77 15.90 7.20 9.88
CA LEU A 77 16.68 6.75 11.04
C LEU A 77 18.04 7.46 11.14
N ARG A 78 18.35 8.39 10.22
CA ARG A 78 19.63 9.13 10.16
C ARG A 78 20.84 8.20 10.10
N ALA A 79 20.75 7.19 9.23
CA ALA A 79 21.85 6.29 8.96
C ALA A 79 22.98 7.00 8.19
N ASP A 80 24.23 6.62 8.46
CA ASP A 80 25.38 7.08 7.68
C ASP A 80 25.29 6.63 6.22
N PRO A 81 25.90 7.34 5.27
CA PRO A 81 25.78 7.04 3.83
C PRO A 81 26.11 5.59 3.46
N MET A 82 27.14 4.98 4.07
CA MET A 82 27.50 3.58 3.77
C MET A 82 26.42 2.59 4.23
N VAL A 83 25.80 2.84 5.38
CA VAL A 83 24.66 2.05 5.86
C VAL A 83 23.48 2.25 4.92
N LEU A 84 23.19 3.51 4.59
CA LEU A 84 22.06 3.89 3.72
C LEU A 84 22.12 3.20 2.36
N PHE A 85 23.27 3.22 1.69
CA PHE A 85 23.44 2.57 0.39
C PHE A 85 23.37 1.04 0.49
N SER A 86 23.89 0.47 1.57
CA SER A 86 23.84 -0.98 1.83
C SER A 86 22.41 -1.49 2.07
N LEU A 87 21.53 -0.64 2.62
CA LEU A 87 20.13 -0.97 2.82
C LEU A 87 19.38 -1.23 1.50
N ALA A 88 19.88 -0.76 0.36
CA ALA A 88 19.27 -1.07 -0.94
C ALA A 88 19.24 -2.59 -1.22
N ALA A 89 20.34 -3.29 -0.93
CA ALA A 89 20.41 -4.75 -1.07
C ALA A 89 19.49 -5.47 -0.06
N VAL A 90 19.47 -4.97 1.18
CA VAL A 90 18.60 -5.50 2.24
C VAL A 90 17.13 -5.35 1.88
N GLY A 91 16.73 -4.17 1.38
CA GLY A 91 15.35 -3.91 0.98
C GLY A 91 14.91 -4.76 -0.20
N TRP A 92 15.82 -4.99 -1.17
CA TRP A 92 15.53 -5.90 -2.28
C TRP A 92 15.26 -7.33 -1.79
N ALA A 93 16.15 -7.87 -0.96
CA ALA A 93 16.02 -9.21 -0.40
C ALA A 93 14.76 -9.35 0.47
N ALA A 94 14.51 -8.40 1.38
CA ALA A 94 13.34 -8.43 2.26
C ALA A 94 12.01 -8.36 1.51
N ASN A 95 11.94 -7.54 0.46
CA ASN A 95 10.74 -7.43 -0.37
C ASN A 95 10.49 -8.70 -1.20
N ALA A 96 11.55 -9.28 -1.77
CA ALA A 96 11.46 -10.51 -2.56
C ALA A 96 11.04 -11.72 -1.72
N GLU A 97 11.68 -11.93 -0.56
CA GLU A 97 11.38 -13.05 0.34
C GLU A 97 10.02 -12.87 1.07
N GLY A 98 9.58 -11.63 1.26
CA GLY A 98 8.32 -11.32 1.93
C GLY A 98 7.08 -11.46 1.06
N GLY A 99 7.21 -11.55 -0.25
CA GLY A 99 6.08 -11.71 -1.17
C GLY A 99 4.95 -10.70 -0.91
N ALA A 100 3.74 -11.17 -0.61
CA ALA A 100 2.59 -10.33 -0.29
C ALA A 100 2.82 -9.46 0.98
N GLY A 101 3.66 -9.93 1.92
CA GLY A 101 4.09 -9.19 3.11
C GLY A 101 5.36 -8.35 2.89
N GLY A 102 5.84 -8.22 1.65
CA GLY A 102 7.11 -7.58 1.30
C GLY A 102 7.32 -6.22 1.95
N PRO A 103 6.41 -5.25 1.82
CA PRO A 103 6.59 -3.94 2.46
C PRO A 103 6.73 -4.00 3.97
N LEU A 104 5.97 -4.86 4.66
CA LEU A 104 6.09 -5.05 6.10
C LEU A 104 7.43 -5.72 6.48
N ALA A 105 7.86 -6.69 5.68
CA ALA A 105 9.17 -7.32 5.85
C ALA A 105 10.30 -6.30 5.70
N VAL A 106 10.23 -5.44 4.68
CA VAL A 106 11.19 -4.34 4.49
C VAL A 106 11.21 -3.41 5.70
N LEU A 107 10.05 -3.02 6.24
CA LEU A 107 9.97 -2.15 7.41
C LEU A 107 10.77 -2.72 8.59
N VAL A 108 10.45 -3.96 8.98
CA VAL A 108 11.07 -4.60 10.17
C VAL A 108 12.57 -4.84 9.96
N ILE A 109 12.92 -5.38 8.80
CA ILE A 109 14.30 -5.81 8.52
C ILE A 109 15.21 -4.62 8.24
N ALA A 110 14.75 -3.59 7.52
CA ALA A 110 15.55 -2.40 7.27
C ALA A 110 15.81 -1.60 8.55
N ILE A 111 14.86 -1.52 9.49
CA ILE A 111 15.09 -0.92 10.82
C ILE A 111 16.21 -1.68 11.52
N ALA A 112 16.12 -3.00 11.65
CA ALA A 112 17.11 -3.82 12.33
C ALA A 112 18.49 -3.70 11.66
N ALA A 113 18.57 -3.83 10.34
CA ALA A 113 19.80 -3.71 9.58
C ALA A 113 20.42 -2.31 9.68
N ALA A 114 19.60 -1.25 9.65
CA ALA A 114 20.08 0.12 9.81
C ALA A 114 20.69 0.34 11.20
N GLU A 115 20.02 -0.12 12.26
CA GLU A 115 20.55 0.05 13.63
C GLU A 115 21.83 -0.77 13.84
N CYS A 116 21.92 -1.99 13.31
CA CYS A 116 23.15 -2.79 13.33
C CYS A 116 24.28 -2.12 12.53
N GLY A 117 23.98 -1.61 11.33
CA GLY A 117 24.96 -0.89 10.51
C GLY A 117 25.49 0.37 11.21
N LYS A 118 24.60 1.17 11.83
CA LYS A 118 24.97 2.35 12.62
C LYS A 118 25.86 1.98 13.81
N ALA A 119 25.60 0.85 14.46
CA ALA A 119 26.40 0.40 15.60
C ALA A 119 27.87 0.17 15.23
N VAL A 120 28.14 -0.37 14.03
CA VAL A 120 29.51 -0.66 13.58
C VAL A 120 30.14 0.47 12.77
N SER A 121 29.35 1.39 12.22
CA SER A 121 29.84 2.49 11.38
C SER A 121 30.86 3.35 12.13
N LYS A 122 31.99 3.62 11.47
CA LYS A 122 33.09 4.44 11.99
C LYS A 122 33.76 3.91 13.30
N GLU A 123 33.62 2.60 13.57
CA GLU A 123 34.31 1.97 14.74
C GLU A 123 35.62 1.30 14.33
N THR A 124 35.89 1.08 13.07
CA THR A 124 37.09 0.38 12.59
C THR A 124 37.86 1.22 11.58
N LYS A 125 39.17 0.96 11.45
CA LYS A 125 40.01 1.61 10.41
C LYS A 125 39.64 1.20 8.99
N ILE A 126 38.96 0.07 8.83
CA ILE A 126 38.52 -0.48 7.55
C ILE A 126 37.00 -0.36 7.40
N ASP A 127 36.42 0.74 7.87
CA ASP A 127 34.98 1.01 7.94
C ASP A 127 34.28 0.82 6.59
N ILE A 128 34.96 1.18 5.49
CA ILE A 128 34.45 1.03 4.13
C ILE A 128 34.09 -0.42 3.78
N LEU A 129 34.68 -1.41 4.41
CA LEU A 129 34.36 -2.83 4.23
C LEU A 129 33.43 -3.34 5.32
N VAL A 130 33.70 -2.99 6.58
CA VAL A 130 32.98 -3.54 7.74
C VAL A 130 31.55 -3.06 7.79
N THR A 131 31.29 -1.79 7.62
CA THR A 131 29.92 -1.22 7.70
C THR A 131 28.98 -1.78 6.63
N PRO A 132 29.31 -1.76 5.33
CA PRO A 132 28.47 -2.39 4.32
C PRO A 132 28.31 -3.89 4.52
N ALA A 133 29.40 -4.61 4.84
CA ALA A 133 29.35 -6.06 5.04
C ALA A 133 28.40 -6.43 6.17
N VAL A 134 28.51 -5.80 7.34
CA VAL A 134 27.63 -6.08 8.47
C VAL A 134 26.19 -5.72 8.16
N THR A 135 25.94 -4.56 7.56
CA THR A 135 24.58 -4.14 7.20
C THR A 135 23.92 -5.14 6.25
N ILE A 136 24.63 -5.56 5.18
CA ILE A 136 24.09 -6.49 4.19
C ILE A 136 23.94 -7.89 4.80
N LEU A 137 24.97 -8.43 5.47
CA LEU A 137 24.91 -9.79 6.02
C LEU A 137 23.80 -9.93 7.05
N VAL A 138 23.73 -9.00 8.01
CA VAL A 138 22.65 -9.02 9.02
C VAL A 138 21.29 -8.83 8.37
N GLY A 139 21.16 -7.84 7.48
CA GLY A 139 19.88 -7.55 6.84
C GLY A 139 19.37 -8.67 5.95
N VAL A 140 20.25 -9.28 5.13
CA VAL A 140 19.86 -10.40 4.24
C VAL A 140 19.62 -11.69 5.04
N ALA A 141 20.40 -11.95 6.11
CA ALA A 141 20.12 -13.07 6.99
C ALA A 141 18.73 -12.94 7.66
N LEU A 142 18.42 -11.75 8.17
CA LEU A 142 17.08 -11.47 8.71
C LEU A 142 16.00 -11.59 7.64
N ALA A 143 16.27 -11.17 6.40
CA ALA A 143 15.34 -11.33 5.29
C ALA A 143 15.01 -12.81 5.04
N LYS A 144 16.02 -13.68 5.02
CA LYS A 144 15.83 -15.14 4.84
C LYS A 144 15.01 -15.80 5.95
N TRP A 145 15.11 -15.30 7.18
CA TRP A 145 14.44 -15.94 8.34
C TRP A 145 13.13 -15.29 8.72
N ILE A 146 13.00 -13.96 8.62
CA ILE A 146 11.84 -13.21 9.11
C ILE A 146 10.86 -12.85 7.99
N ALA A 147 11.34 -12.62 6.75
CA ALA A 147 10.43 -12.22 5.69
C ALA A 147 9.44 -13.33 5.25
N PRO A 148 9.81 -14.64 5.15
CA PRO A 148 8.84 -15.67 4.77
C PRO A 148 7.68 -15.83 5.76
N PRO A 149 7.86 -15.87 7.09
CA PRO A 149 6.71 -15.88 8.02
C PRO A 149 5.83 -14.63 7.91
N ILE A 150 6.39 -13.46 7.65
CA ILE A 150 5.60 -12.24 7.40
C ILE A 150 4.78 -12.39 6.10
N GLY A 151 5.39 -12.93 5.05
CA GLY A 151 4.71 -13.25 3.79
C GLY A 151 3.57 -14.25 3.97
N THR A 152 3.79 -15.30 4.76
CA THR A 152 2.78 -16.30 5.10
C THR A 152 1.61 -15.67 5.88
N ALA A 153 1.88 -14.80 6.84
CA ALA A 153 0.85 -14.09 7.59
C ALA A 153 0.02 -13.16 6.68
N ALA A 154 0.69 -12.44 5.75
CA ALA A 154 0.00 -11.62 4.76
C ALA A 154 -0.86 -12.46 3.80
N SER A 155 -0.38 -13.64 3.40
CA SER A 155 -1.13 -14.58 2.57
C SER A 155 -2.32 -15.19 3.31
N ALA A 156 -2.21 -15.42 4.62
CA ALA A 156 -3.33 -15.87 5.46
C ALA A 156 -4.47 -14.84 5.49
N PHE A 157 -4.15 -13.55 5.41
CA PHE A 157 -5.16 -12.51 5.22
C PHE A 157 -5.93 -12.68 3.89
N GLY A 158 -5.25 -13.17 2.84
CA GLY A 158 -5.87 -13.56 1.58
C GLY A 158 -6.91 -14.68 1.74
N ILE A 159 -6.67 -15.67 2.61
CA ILE A 159 -7.65 -16.75 2.89
C ILE A 159 -8.94 -16.18 3.49
N VAL A 160 -8.82 -15.16 4.34
CA VAL A 160 -10.01 -14.48 4.90
C VAL A 160 -10.79 -13.77 3.79
N ILE A 161 -10.10 -13.13 2.86
CA ILE A 161 -10.73 -12.51 1.68
C ILE A 161 -11.41 -13.59 0.81
N ASP A 162 -10.73 -14.70 0.52
CA ASP A 162 -11.31 -15.80 -0.29
C ASP A 162 -12.59 -16.35 0.35
N ASN A 163 -12.61 -16.54 1.67
CA ASN A 163 -13.83 -16.96 2.37
C ASN A 163 -14.94 -15.91 2.28
N ALA A 164 -14.60 -14.62 2.30
CA ALA A 164 -15.57 -13.54 2.14
C ALA A 164 -16.19 -13.53 0.72
N THR A 165 -15.46 -13.95 -0.31
CA THR A 165 -16.00 -14.01 -1.69
C THR A 165 -17.11 -15.03 -1.88
N LYS A 166 -17.23 -16.01 -0.97
CA LYS A 166 -18.25 -17.06 -1.01
C LYS A 166 -19.60 -16.65 -0.41
N LEU A 167 -19.66 -15.46 0.17
CA LEU A 167 -20.89 -14.92 0.76
C LEU A 167 -21.87 -14.45 -0.33
N GLN A 168 -23.12 -14.23 0.07
CA GLN A 168 -24.10 -13.57 -0.81
C GLN A 168 -23.63 -12.17 -1.20
N PRO A 169 -24.00 -11.65 -2.39
CA PRO A 169 -23.47 -10.40 -2.95
C PRO A 169 -23.49 -9.20 -2.01
N PHE A 170 -24.50 -9.06 -1.17
CA PHE A 170 -24.59 -7.96 -0.21
C PHE A 170 -23.50 -8.07 0.88
N TRP A 171 -23.41 -9.22 1.54
CA TRP A 171 -22.42 -9.45 2.60
C TRP A 171 -21.00 -9.57 2.06
N MET A 172 -20.86 -10.20 0.88
CA MET A 172 -19.61 -10.23 0.14
C MET A 172 -19.14 -8.81 -0.18
N GLY A 173 -20.05 -7.96 -0.66
CA GLY A 173 -19.77 -6.56 -0.96
C GLY A 173 -19.19 -5.82 0.24
N ILE A 174 -19.79 -5.97 1.43
CA ILE A 174 -19.27 -5.38 2.67
C ILE A 174 -17.91 -5.98 3.03
N ALA A 175 -17.84 -7.30 3.13
CA ALA A 175 -16.67 -7.98 3.67
C ALA A 175 -15.44 -7.79 2.76
N VAL A 176 -15.57 -8.03 1.46
CA VAL A 176 -14.45 -7.90 0.51
C VAL A 176 -14.00 -6.45 0.38
N SER A 177 -14.94 -5.49 0.27
CA SER A 177 -14.56 -4.07 0.16
C SER A 177 -13.82 -3.56 1.40
N VAL A 178 -14.26 -3.93 2.60
CA VAL A 178 -13.60 -3.55 3.84
C VAL A 178 -12.24 -4.24 3.96
N LEU A 179 -12.17 -5.56 3.76
CA LEU A 179 -10.93 -6.32 3.94
C LEU A 179 -9.85 -5.88 2.94
N VAL A 180 -10.20 -5.77 1.66
CA VAL A 180 -9.21 -5.38 0.63
C VAL A 180 -8.86 -3.89 0.74
N GLY A 181 -9.83 -3.03 1.06
CA GLY A 181 -9.57 -1.61 1.33
C GLY A 181 -8.63 -1.41 2.53
N VAL A 182 -8.84 -2.15 3.62
CA VAL A 182 -7.93 -2.16 4.78
C VAL A 182 -6.56 -2.70 4.39
N ALA A 183 -6.49 -3.80 3.63
CA ALA A 183 -5.23 -4.36 3.13
C ALA A 183 -4.42 -3.36 2.31
N LEU A 184 -5.07 -2.55 1.46
CA LEU A 184 -4.42 -1.50 0.68
C LEU A 184 -3.76 -0.43 1.55
N THR A 185 -4.36 -0.10 2.68
CA THR A 185 -3.84 0.93 3.59
C THR A 185 -2.75 0.38 4.51
N LEU A 186 -2.80 -0.92 4.85
CA LEU A 186 -1.76 -1.61 5.61
C LEU A 186 -0.45 -1.74 4.82
N PRO A 187 0.70 -1.91 5.50
CA PRO A 187 1.99 -2.15 4.86
C PRO A 187 2.09 -3.60 4.32
N ILE A 188 1.08 -4.04 3.57
CA ILE A 188 1.03 -5.32 2.86
C ILE A 188 0.62 -5.07 1.41
N SER A 189 0.91 -6.00 0.51
CA SER A 189 0.59 -5.85 -0.90
C SER A 189 -0.81 -6.40 -1.19
N SER A 190 -1.84 -5.55 -1.10
CA SER A 190 -3.21 -5.91 -1.53
C SER A 190 -3.26 -6.36 -2.99
N ALA A 191 -2.46 -5.74 -3.84
CA ALA A 191 -2.32 -6.10 -5.25
C ALA A 191 -1.80 -7.53 -5.44
N ALA A 192 -0.76 -7.93 -4.68
CA ALA A 192 -0.24 -9.29 -4.71
C ALA A 192 -1.24 -10.30 -4.16
N ILE A 193 -1.95 -9.97 -3.08
CA ILE A 193 -3.00 -10.82 -2.51
C ILE A 193 -4.11 -11.06 -3.55
N CYS A 194 -4.63 -9.99 -4.16
CA CYS A 194 -5.69 -10.10 -5.16
C CYS A 194 -5.24 -10.88 -6.41
N SER A 195 -3.97 -10.74 -6.82
CA SER A 195 -3.39 -11.49 -7.94
C SER A 195 -3.33 -12.98 -7.63
N VAL A 196 -2.82 -13.37 -6.45
CA VAL A 196 -2.73 -14.77 -6.03
C VAL A 196 -4.11 -15.43 -5.90
N LEU A 197 -5.11 -14.68 -5.44
CA LEU A 197 -6.49 -15.17 -5.35
C LEU A 197 -7.21 -15.19 -6.71
N GLY A 198 -6.62 -14.64 -7.76
CA GLY A 198 -7.30 -14.45 -9.04
C GLY A 198 -8.59 -13.64 -8.87
N LEU A 199 -8.58 -12.57 -8.06
CA LEU A 199 -9.79 -11.87 -7.63
C LEU A 199 -10.38 -11.05 -8.78
N THR A 200 -11.37 -11.61 -9.45
CA THR A 200 -12.10 -11.03 -10.60
C THR A 200 -13.61 -11.06 -10.36
N GLY A 201 -14.38 -10.63 -11.34
CA GLY A 201 -15.84 -10.63 -11.29
C GLY A 201 -16.38 -9.66 -10.25
N LEU A 202 -17.51 -10.00 -9.68
CA LEU A 202 -18.24 -9.18 -8.70
C LEU A 202 -17.43 -8.94 -7.41
N ALA A 203 -16.68 -9.95 -6.95
CA ALA A 203 -15.78 -9.83 -5.80
C ALA A 203 -14.61 -8.87 -6.10
N GLY A 204 -14.08 -8.91 -7.33
CA GLY A 204 -13.09 -7.94 -7.80
C GLY A 204 -13.66 -6.51 -7.82
N GLY A 205 -14.89 -6.33 -8.25
CA GLY A 205 -15.59 -5.04 -8.19
C GLY A 205 -15.79 -4.52 -6.77
N ALA A 206 -16.15 -5.39 -5.83
CA ALA A 206 -16.22 -5.04 -4.41
C ALA A 206 -14.85 -4.60 -3.85
N ALA A 207 -13.77 -5.30 -4.23
CA ALA A 207 -12.42 -4.95 -3.83
C ALA A 207 -12.01 -3.57 -4.36
N VAL A 208 -12.28 -3.28 -5.65
CA VAL A 208 -12.06 -1.94 -6.24
C VAL A 208 -12.82 -0.88 -5.47
N ALA A 209 -14.11 -1.12 -5.15
CA ALA A 209 -14.92 -0.18 -4.39
C ALA A 209 -14.30 0.14 -3.02
N GLY A 210 -13.84 -0.87 -2.29
CA GLY A 210 -13.19 -0.71 -0.99
C GLY A 210 -11.87 0.05 -1.08
N CYS A 211 -11.03 -0.29 -2.04
CA CYS A 211 -9.76 0.39 -2.30
C CYS A 211 -9.98 1.87 -2.67
N CYS A 212 -10.92 2.15 -3.57
CA CYS A 212 -11.27 3.52 -3.94
C CYS A 212 -11.81 4.31 -2.74
N ALA A 213 -12.63 3.68 -1.88
CA ALA A 213 -13.15 4.31 -0.68
C ALA A 213 -12.04 4.68 0.31
N GLN A 214 -11.02 3.86 0.47
CA GLN A 214 -9.85 4.20 1.29
C GLN A 214 -9.07 5.35 0.67
N MET A 215 -8.73 5.29 -0.61
CA MET A 215 -7.86 6.27 -1.26
C MET A 215 -8.56 7.63 -1.42
N VAL A 216 -9.67 7.68 -2.12
CA VAL A 216 -10.43 8.93 -2.35
C VAL A 216 -11.01 9.44 -1.03
N GLY A 217 -11.45 8.54 -0.15
CA GLY A 217 -11.94 8.88 1.18
C GLY A 217 -10.91 9.65 1.99
N PHE A 218 -9.69 9.10 2.18
CA PHE A 218 -8.61 9.81 2.88
C PHE A 218 -8.19 11.08 2.15
N ALA A 219 -8.11 11.07 0.83
CA ALA A 219 -7.73 12.22 0.03
C ALA A 219 -8.67 13.42 0.28
N VAL A 220 -9.98 13.19 0.22
CA VAL A 220 -10.97 14.27 0.36
C VAL A 220 -11.18 14.66 1.82
N MET A 221 -11.27 13.70 2.75
CA MET A 221 -11.49 14.04 4.17
C MET A 221 -10.31 14.76 4.82
N SER A 222 -9.10 14.61 4.28
CA SER A 222 -7.89 15.30 4.74
C SER A 222 -7.54 16.54 3.94
N PHE A 223 -8.43 16.99 3.04
CA PHE A 223 -8.14 18.14 2.15
C PHE A 223 -7.86 19.45 2.92
N LYS A 224 -8.49 19.63 4.08
CA LYS A 224 -8.27 20.82 4.93
C LYS A 224 -6.81 20.90 5.38
N GLU A 225 -6.21 19.78 5.74
CA GLU A 225 -4.85 19.66 6.24
C GLU A 225 -3.80 19.61 5.11
N ASN A 226 -4.08 18.85 4.05
CA ASN A 226 -3.07 18.46 3.06
C ASN A 226 -3.24 19.12 1.68
N ARG A 227 -4.36 19.84 1.46
CA ARG A 227 -4.64 20.56 0.22
C ARG A 227 -4.51 19.67 -1.02
N TRP A 228 -4.16 20.26 -2.16
CA TRP A 228 -4.04 19.56 -3.45
C TRP A 228 -2.94 18.50 -3.47
N GLY A 229 -1.82 18.74 -2.79
CA GLY A 229 -0.74 17.75 -2.67
C GLY A 229 -1.22 16.46 -2.02
N GLY A 230 -1.93 16.55 -0.88
CA GLY A 230 -2.50 15.40 -0.21
C GLY A 230 -3.66 14.76 -0.98
N LEU A 231 -4.47 15.55 -1.69
CA LEU A 231 -5.55 15.03 -2.53
C LEU A 231 -4.99 14.11 -3.63
N VAL A 232 -3.98 14.58 -4.35
CA VAL A 232 -3.36 13.82 -5.45
C VAL A 232 -2.55 12.63 -4.93
N SER A 233 -1.71 12.85 -3.91
CA SER A 233 -0.83 11.78 -3.40
C SER A 233 -1.62 10.61 -2.79
N GLN A 234 -2.74 10.87 -2.13
CA GLN A 234 -3.60 9.81 -1.58
C GLN A 234 -4.60 9.29 -2.61
N GLY A 235 -5.24 10.18 -3.36
CA GLY A 235 -6.29 9.82 -4.32
C GLY A 235 -5.78 9.04 -5.53
N LEU A 236 -4.61 9.37 -6.06
CA LEU A 236 -3.98 8.69 -7.20
C LEU A 236 -2.74 7.86 -6.81
N GLY A 237 -2.19 8.09 -5.63
CA GLY A 237 -1.03 7.37 -5.12
C GLY A 237 -1.42 6.24 -4.17
N THR A 238 -1.54 6.51 -2.87
CA THR A 238 -1.90 5.49 -1.87
C THR A 238 -2.45 6.07 -0.57
N SER A 239 -3.41 5.37 0.03
CA SER A 239 -3.89 5.63 1.39
C SER A 239 -2.87 5.26 2.47
N MET A 240 -1.84 4.45 2.16
CA MET A 240 -0.78 4.06 3.09
C MET A 240 -0.03 5.27 3.68
N LEU A 241 -0.01 6.42 2.99
CA LEU A 241 0.55 7.67 3.51
C LEU A 241 -0.09 8.09 4.85
N GLN A 242 -1.30 7.63 5.15
CA GLN A 242 -1.97 7.89 6.42
C GLN A 242 -1.59 6.88 7.54
N MET A 243 -0.80 5.85 7.25
CA MET A 243 -0.42 4.85 8.27
C MET A 243 0.23 5.44 9.52
N PRO A 244 1.15 6.42 9.44
CA PRO A 244 1.67 7.07 10.63
C PRO A 244 0.58 7.72 11.49
N ASN A 245 -0.44 8.30 10.87
CA ASN A 245 -1.58 8.91 11.57
C ASN A 245 -2.52 7.86 12.16
N ILE A 246 -2.75 6.76 11.44
CA ILE A 246 -3.54 5.60 11.93
C ILE A 246 -2.86 4.98 13.16
N VAL A 247 -1.54 4.85 13.17
CA VAL A 247 -0.78 4.35 14.33
C VAL A 247 -0.91 5.30 15.53
N ARG A 248 -0.93 6.63 15.31
CA ARG A 248 -1.12 7.64 16.36
C ARG A 248 -2.56 7.65 16.89
N ASN A 249 -3.53 7.61 15.98
CA ASN A 249 -4.96 7.64 16.28
C ASN A 249 -5.73 6.69 15.34
N PRO A 250 -5.96 5.42 15.73
CA PRO A 250 -6.65 4.44 14.87
C PRO A 250 -8.08 4.86 14.47
N ARG A 251 -8.68 5.81 15.19
CA ARG A 251 -10.04 6.28 14.91
C ARG A 251 -10.15 7.05 13.59
N VAL A 252 -9.03 7.59 13.06
CA VAL A 252 -9.02 8.25 11.74
C VAL A 252 -9.36 7.27 10.60
N TRP A 253 -9.18 5.98 10.82
CA TRP A 253 -9.46 4.93 9.84
C TRP A 253 -10.95 4.54 9.76
N ILE A 254 -11.75 4.89 10.76
CA ILE A 254 -13.17 4.49 10.83
C ILE A 254 -13.95 5.06 9.64
N ALA A 255 -13.75 6.32 9.31
CA ALA A 255 -14.53 7.00 8.28
C ALA A 255 -14.37 6.39 6.87
N PRO A 256 -13.16 6.17 6.31
CA PRO A 256 -13.00 5.55 5.00
C PRO A 256 -13.37 4.06 5.03
N THR A 257 -13.19 3.36 6.16
CA THR A 257 -13.62 1.97 6.31
C THR A 257 -15.14 1.84 6.31
N ALA A 258 -15.85 2.75 6.99
CA ALA A 258 -17.31 2.82 6.92
C ALA A 258 -17.79 3.16 5.49
N ALA A 259 -17.08 4.04 4.78
CA ALA A 259 -17.38 4.32 3.38
C ALA A 259 -17.18 3.07 2.51
N SER A 260 -16.12 2.27 2.74
CA SER A 260 -15.92 0.98 2.05
C SER A 260 -17.09 0.02 2.29
N ALA A 261 -17.55 -0.08 3.54
CA ALA A 261 -18.68 -0.95 3.89
C ALA A 261 -20.02 -0.57 3.21
N VAL A 262 -20.17 0.71 2.85
CA VAL A 262 -21.35 1.20 2.11
C VAL A 262 -21.17 1.06 0.60
N THR A 263 -20.01 1.44 0.06
CA THR A 263 -19.75 1.39 -1.39
C THR A 263 -19.67 -0.03 -1.93
N GLY A 264 -19.20 -1.00 -1.14
CA GLY A 264 -19.13 -2.40 -1.54
C GLY A 264 -20.48 -2.99 -1.95
N PRO A 265 -21.51 -3.00 -1.09
CA PRO A 265 -22.84 -3.48 -1.45
C PRO A 265 -23.49 -2.71 -2.60
N ILE A 266 -23.25 -1.40 -2.69
CA ILE A 266 -23.75 -0.62 -3.83
C ILE A 266 -23.10 -1.09 -5.13
N ALA A 267 -21.79 -1.37 -5.11
CA ALA A 267 -21.09 -1.93 -6.27
C ALA A 267 -21.64 -3.30 -6.66
N THR A 268 -21.85 -4.20 -5.69
CA THR A 268 -22.22 -5.59 -5.97
C THR A 268 -23.72 -5.79 -6.26
N CYS A 269 -24.61 -5.06 -5.56
CA CYS A 269 -26.06 -5.29 -5.65
C CYS A 269 -26.77 -4.31 -6.59
N VAL A 270 -26.30 -3.04 -6.66
CA VAL A 270 -26.96 -2.00 -7.48
C VAL A 270 -26.37 -1.97 -8.88
N PHE A 271 -25.05 -1.75 -8.97
CA PHE A 271 -24.39 -1.61 -10.26
C PHE A 271 -23.89 -2.94 -10.84
N LYS A 272 -23.81 -3.99 -10.01
CA LYS A 272 -23.22 -5.29 -10.38
C LYS A 272 -21.85 -5.08 -11.05
N LEU A 273 -21.08 -4.19 -10.47
CA LEU A 273 -19.78 -3.77 -10.99
C LEU A 273 -18.80 -4.96 -10.91
N GLU A 274 -18.43 -5.48 -12.06
CA GLU A 274 -17.45 -6.55 -12.18
C GLU A 274 -16.09 -6.00 -12.59
N MET A 275 -15.03 -6.46 -11.91
CA MET A 275 -13.65 -6.21 -12.31
C MET A 275 -13.12 -7.47 -13.00
N ASN A 276 -13.18 -7.50 -14.33
CA ASN A 276 -12.76 -8.62 -15.17
C ASN A 276 -11.44 -8.38 -15.91
N GLY A 277 -10.73 -7.30 -15.59
CA GLY A 277 -9.35 -7.07 -15.99
C GLY A 277 -8.36 -7.94 -15.22
N ALA A 278 -7.07 -7.62 -15.26
CA ALA A 278 -6.06 -8.36 -14.52
C ALA A 278 -6.34 -8.34 -13.01
N PRO A 279 -6.31 -9.50 -12.30
CA PRO A 279 -6.71 -9.61 -10.88
C PRO A 279 -5.95 -8.66 -9.95
N ILE A 280 -4.73 -8.29 -10.28
CA ILE A 280 -3.92 -7.32 -9.53
C ILE A 280 -4.62 -5.97 -9.38
N ASN A 281 -5.40 -5.55 -10.36
CA ASN A 281 -6.11 -4.28 -10.39
C ASN A 281 -7.21 -4.19 -9.32
N SER A 282 -7.77 -5.32 -8.90
CA SER A 282 -8.77 -5.39 -7.82
C SER A 282 -8.25 -4.82 -6.49
N GLY A 283 -6.96 -4.98 -6.23
CA GLY A 283 -6.33 -4.52 -4.98
C GLY A 283 -5.71 -3.13 -5.05
N MET A 284 -5.93 -2.36 -6.13
CA MET A 284 -5.21 -1.09 -6.34
C MET A 284 -6.09 0.16 -6.25
N GLY A 285 -7.42 0.03 -6.34
CA GLY A 285 -8.33 1.18 -6.29
C GLY A 285 -7.96 2.27 -7.30
N THR A 286 -7.92 3.52 -6.88
CA THR A 286 -7.55 4.67 -7.73
C THR A 286 -6.04 4.88 -7.87
N CYS A 287 -5.19 4.00 -7.33
CA CYS A 287 -3.73 4.05 -7.54
C CYS A 287 -3.42 3.97 -9.05
N GLY A 288 -2.88 5.04 -9.62
CA GLY A 288 -2.68 5.16 -11.07
C GLY A 288 -3.93 4.86 -11.90
N LEU A 289 -5.12 4.98 -11.33
CA LEU A 289 -6.42 4.58 -11.90
C LEU A 289 -6.51 3.08 -12.24
N CYS A 290 -5.62 2.23 -11.72
CA CYS A 290 -5.54 0.81 -12.08
C CYS A 290 -6.84 0.05 -11.82
N GLY A 291 -7.54 0.31 -10.71
CA GLY A 291 -8.84 -0.31 -10.41
C GLY A 291 -9.90 0.05 -11.45
N PRO A 292 -10.21 1.34 -11.67
CA PRO A 292 -11.13 1.79 -12.71
C PRO A 292 -10.75 1.32 -14.12
N ILE A 293 -9.46 1.36 -14.47
CA ILE A 293 -8.97 0.85 -15.77
C ILE A 293 -9.14 -0.67 -15.84
N GLY A 294 -8.92 -1.41 -14.75
CA GLY A 294 -9.17 -2.85 -14.69
C GLY A 294 -10.62 -3.21 -14.91
N VAL A 295 -11.56 -2.42 -14.39
CA VAL A 295 -12.99 -2.57 -14.67
C VAL A 295 -13.28 -2.31 -16.14
N TRP A 296 -12.82 -1.19 -16.68
CA TRP A 296 -13.02 -0.83 -18.08
C TRP A 296 -12.40 -1.84 -19.06
N THR A 297 -11.14 -2.21 -18.84
CA THR A 297 -10.49 -3.21 -19.70
C THR A 297 -11.16 -4.57 -19.59
N GLY A 298 -11.67 -4.93 -18.41
CA GLY A 298 -12.46 -6.13 -18.19
C GLY A 298 -13.78 -6.18 -18.98
N TRP A 299 -14.37 -5.02 -19.29
CA TRP A 299 -15.55 -4.97 -20.19
C TRP A 299 -15.17 -5.28 -21.65
N VAL A 300 -14.05 -4.74 -22.12
CA VAL A 300 -13.65 -4.81 -23.54
C VAL A 300 -12.86 -6.08 -23.83
N SER A 301 -11.95 -6.45 -22.94
CA SER A 301 -11.01 -7.58 -23.08
C SER A 301 -10.77 -8.21 -21.70
N PRO A 302 -11.65 -9.10 -21.23
CA PRO A 302 -11.49 -9.79 -19.97
C PRO A 302 -10.17 -10.56 -19.91
N SER A 303 -9.55 -10.62 -18.71
CA SER A 303 -8.35 -11.41 -18.48
C SER A 303 -8.63 -12.91 -18.61
N GLU A 304 -7.57 -13.71 -18.83
CA GLU A 304 -7.68 -15.18 -18.93
C GLU A 304 -8.34 -15.77 -17.69
N GLU A 305 -8.00 -15.27 -16.50
CA GLU A 305 -8.58 -15.71 -15.23
C GLU A 305 -10.08 -15.37 -15.12
N ALA A 306 -10.51 -14.23 -15.67
CA ALA A 306 -11.91 -13.84 -15.68
C ALA A 306 -12.69 -14.70 -16.70
N VAL A 307 -12.13 -14.93 -17.88
CA VAL A 307 -12.71 -15.81 -18.92
C VAL A 307 -12.86 -17.24 -18.40
N ALA A 308 -11.87 -17.76 -17.66
CA ALA A 308 -11.94 -19.08 -17.02
C ALA A 308 -13.10 -19.20 -16.00
N LYS A 309 -13.56 -18.06 -15.45
CA LYS A 309 -14.72 -17.95 -14.55
C LYS A 309 -16.03 -17.62 -15.28
N GLY A 310 -16.01 -17.57 -16.61
CA GLY A 310 -17.20 -17.33 -17.43
C GLY A 310 -17.43 -15.88 -17.81
N ALA A 311 -16.47 -14.98 -17.58
CA ALA A 311 -16.60 -13.59 -18.05
C ALA A 311 -16.48 -13.52 -19.57
N ALA A 312 -17.31 -12.68 -20.18
CA ALA A 312 -17.28 -12.38 -21.62
C ALA A 312 -17.14 -10.87 -21.85
N ALA A 313 -16.56 -10.51 -22.98
CA ALA A 313 -16.50 -9.12 -23.39
C ALA A 313 -17.92 -8.56 -23.60
N LEU A 314 -18.14 -7.36 -23.12
CA LEU A 314 -19.40 -6.64 -23.25
C LEU A 314 -19.16 -5.19 -23.65
N ALA A 315 -20.13 -4.59 -24.33
CA ALA A 315 -20.11 -3.15 -24.59
C ALA A 315 -20.67 -2.42 -23.37
N PRO A 316 -19.89 -1.58 -22.68
CA PRO A 316 -20.36 -0.89 -21.49
C PRO A 316 -21.49 0.12 -21.85
N THR A 317 -22.52 0.12 -21.03
CA THR A 317 -23.62 1.07 -21.11
C THR A 317 -23.34 2.35 -20.33
N GLY A 318 -24.18 3.38 -20.51
CA GLY A 318 -24.08 4.59 -19.66
C GLY A 318 -24.28 4.29 -18.16
N PHE A 319 -25.03 3.23 -17.81
CA PHE A 319 -25.22 2.81 -16.43
C PHE A 319 -23.96 2.21 -15.82
N ASP A 320 -23.20 1.44 -16.61
CA ASP A 320 -21.92 0.85 -16.16
C ASP A 320 -20.88 1.95 -15.87
N TRP A 321 -20.77 2.94 -16.79
CA TRP A 321 -19.90 4.11 -16.58
C TRP A 321 -20.33 4.94 -15.38
N LEU A 322 -21.64 5.18 -15.22
CA LEU A 322 -22.17 5.87 -14.04
C LEU A 322 -21.79 5.12 -12.75
N GLY A 323 -21.97 3.80 -12.74
CA GLY A 323 -21.61 2.93 -11.63
C GLY A 323 -20.11 3.04 -11.29
N LEU A 324 -19.25 2.95 -12.30
CA LEU A 324 -17.80 3.06 -12.11
C LEU A 324 -17.41 4.42 -11.50
N ILE A 325 -17.92 5.53 -12.04
CA ILE A 325 -17.58 6.87 -11.54
C ILE A 325 -18.13 7.08 -10.13
N LEU A 326 -19.38 6.67 -9.87
CA LEU A 326 -19.98 6.80 -8.55
C LEU A 326 -19.20 5.98 -7.50
N ILE A 327 -18.88 4.74 -7.81
CA ILE A 327 -18.19 3.84 -6.88
C ILE A 327 -16.72 4.24 -6.68
N ALA A 328 -16.02 4.61 -7.75
CA ALA A 328 -14.59 4.90 -7.65
C ALA A 328 -14.30 6.29 -7.05
N VAL A 329 -15.18 7.27 -7.26
CA VAL A 329 -14.86 8.67 -6.92
C VAL A 329 -15.95 9.33 -6.09
N VAL A 330 -17.20 9.39 -6.59
CA VAL A 330 -18.22 10.28 -6.03
C VAL A 330 -18.67 9.82 -4.63
N LEU A 331 -19.04 8.55 -4.49
CA LEU A 331 -19.50 8.03 -3.20
C LEU A 331 -18.39 8.07 -2.14
N PRO A 332 -17.15 7.62 -2.41
CA PRO A 332 -16.04 7.81 -1.47
C PRO A 332 -15.82 9.26 -1.05
N ALA A 333 -15.85 10.19 -2.03
CA ALA A 333 -15.63 11.62 -1.78
C ALA A 333 -16.74 12.27 -0.93
N LEU A 334 -17.94 11.70 -0.92
CA LEU A 334 -19.07 12.19 -0.12
C LEU A 334 -19.14 11.47 1.25
N LEU A 335 -19.06 10.14 1.24
CA LEU A 335 -19.30 9.32 2.44
C LEU A 335 -18.16 9.45 3.46
N ALA A 336 -16.89 9.41 3.03
CA ALA A 336 -15.78 9.45 3.97
C ALA A 336 -15.70 10.80 4.73
N PRO A 337 -15.83 11.98 4.09
CA PRO A 337 -15.92 13.24 4.82
C PRO A 337 -17.16 13.33 5.73
N LEU A 338 -18.30 12.78 5.30
CA LEU A 338 -19.52 12.73 6.11
C LEU A 338 -19.30 11.93 7.41
N PHE A 339 -18.75 10.72 7.29
CA PHE A 339 -18.43 9.89 8.46
C PHE A 339 -17.32 10.52 9.30
N ASN A 340 -16.33 11.16 8.68
CA ASN A 340 -15.29 11.89 9.39
C ASN A 340 -15.86 13.08 10.17
N ALA A 341 -16.86 13.79 9.63
CA ALA A 341 -17.56 14.85 10.35
C ALA A 341 -18.26 14.33 11.62
N VAL A 342 -18.84 13.13 11.56
CA VAL A 342 -19.40 12.47 12.73
C VAL A 342 -18.29 12.11 13.74
N CYS A 343 -17.17 11.53 13.28
CA CYS A 343 -16.02 11.21 14.15
C CYS A 343 -15.45 12.48 14.82
N ARG A 344 -15.39 13.60 14.09
CA ARG A 344 -14.95 14.90 14.64
C ARG A 344 -15.93 15.44 15.68
N ARG A 345 -17.24 15.35 15.44
CA ARG A 345 -18.27 15.75 16.43
C ARG A 345 -18.21 14.92 17.71
N LEU A 346 -17.86 13.64 17.60
CA LEU A 346 -17.65 12.74 18.76
C LEU A 346 -16.30 12.97 19.47
N GLY A 347 -15.47 13.87 18.95
CA GLY A 347 -14.12 14.13 19.49
C GLY A 347 -13.11 13.01 19.26
N TRP A 348 -13.40 12.06 18.35
CA TRP A 348 -12.53 10.92 18.04
C TRP A 348 -11.37 11.34 17.11
N VAL A 349 -11.62 12.30 16.23
CA VAL A 349 -10.65 12.84 15.26
C VAL A 349 -10.56 14.35 15.49
N LYS A 350 -9.36 14.86 15.63
CA LYS A 350 -9.07 16.28 15.85
C LYS A 350 -8.45 16.92 14.60
N ASP A 351 -8.46 18.26 14.56
CA ASP A 351 -7.73 18.99 13.53
C ASP A 351 -6.23 18.68 13.63
N GLY A 352 -5.61 18.35 12.50
CA GLY A 352 -4.22 17.94 12.41
C GLY A 352 -3.96 16.43 12.47
N ASP A 353 -4.93 15.60 12.91
CA ASP A 353 -4.76 14.14 12.98
C ASP A 353 -4.56 13.47 11.61
N LEU A 354 -4.91 14.16 10.52
CA LEU A 354 -4.80 13.67 9.14
C LEU A 354 -3.66 14.32 8.36
N THR A 355 -2.83 15.15 9.00
CA THR A 355 -1.72 15.84 8.34
C THR A 355 -0.66 14.84 7.90
N LEU A 356 -0.30 14.87 6.61
CA LEU A 356 0.82 14.11 6.07
C LEU A 356 2.14 14.78 6.47
N GLY A 357 3.15 13.98 6.77
CA GLY A 357 4.47 14.45 7.15
C GLY A 357 5.33 14.88 5.97
#